data_b5996388e357193b34eabd0ba7eb4ed7
#
_entry.id   b5996388e357193b34eabd0ba7eb4ed7
#
_cell.length_a   1.000
_cell.length_b   1.000
_cell.length_c   1.000
_cell.angle_alpha   90.00
_cell.angle_beta   90.00
_cell.angle_gamma   90.00
#
_symmetry.space_group_name_H-M   'P 1'
#
loop_
_entity.id
_entity.type
_entity.pdbx_description
1 polymer ?
#
loop_
_entity_poly.entity_id
_entity_poly.type
_entity_poly.pdbx_seq_one_letter_code
_entity_poly.pdbx_strand_id
1 'polypeptide(L)'
;MNTLILTNNLITLDNTGKIVAYALSLVLIFISTFFVTYKIKRARVFILFTVLDLGFAASCLFRNRGILSLVLLRMIFICRITRIQNTGIIRQYLIRPLKKGNTSSSRQTSGTDEETIKNVTEAVRWLSQSKTGALITFEKKTPRNEYRKNGTIINCPVTPEIIETIFYDGTRLHDGAIIIRGDKIVAAAVYYPPSTKVIEGKFGARHRAALGISQEVTDSVTIIVSEETGRIGIAHGGVRDRVTSDEFSQVLHNALR
;
A
#
# COMPACT_ATOMS: atom_id res chain seq x y z
N MET A 1 59.63 -1.01 -13.30
CA MET A 1 59.19 -1.43 -14.64
C MET A 1 58.39 -2.76 -14.64
N ASN A 2 58.02 -3.30 -13.46
CA ASN A 2 57.32 -4.60 -13.35
C ASN A 2 55.85 -4.53 -12.92
N THR A 3 55.28 -3.36 -12.71
CA THR A 3 53.85 -3.21 -12.32
C THR A 3 52.91 -2.96 -13.50
N LEU A 4 53.47 -2.64 -14.68
CA LEU A 4 52.67 -2.40 -15.91
C LEU A 4 52.37 -3.69 -16.72
N ILE A 5 53.08 -4.78 -16.43
CA ILE A 5 52.90 -6.06 -17.15
C ILE A 5 51.77 -6.91 -16.55
N LEU A 6 51.41 -6.67 -15.30
CA LEU A 6 50.33 -7.42 -14.61
C LEU A 6 48.92 -6.99 -14.98
N THR A 7 48.76 -5.83 -15.59
CA THR A 7 47.42 -5.33 -15.99
C THR A 7 46.99 -5.76 -17.40
N ASN A 8 47.89 -6.23 -18.23
CA ASN A 8 47.58 -6.65 -19.61
C ASN A 8 47.20 -8.14 -19.75
N ASN A 9 47.33 -8.95 -18.70
CA ASN A 9 46.95 -10.37 -18.73
C ASN A 9 45.56 -10.63 -18.18
N LEU A 10 44.70 -9.60 -18.01
CA LEU A 10 43.28 -9.78 -17.75
C LEU A 10 42.58 -10.25 -19.03
N ILE A 11 42.72 -11.60 -19.26
CA ILE A 11 41.83 -12.42 -20.08
C ILE A 11 41.40 -11.73 -21.38
N THR A 12 42.25 -11.75 -22.39
CA THR A 12 41.81 -11.62 -23.78
C THR A 12 41.02 -12.90 -24.13
N LEU A 13 39.75 -12.92 -23.77
CA LEU A 13 38.85 -13.98 -24.22
C LEU A 13 38.85 -13.97 -25.75
N ASP A 14 39.14 -15.11 -26.34
CA ASP A 14 38.95 -15.36 -27.76
C ASP A 14 37.50 -15.01 -28.17
N ASN A 15 37.26 -14.74 -29.43
CA ASN A 15 35.90 -14.34 -29.90
C ASN A 15 34.80 -15.32 -29.48
N THR A 16 35.11 -16.62 -29.42
CA THR A 16 34.23 -17.67 -28.88
C THR A 16 33.92 -17.48 -27.40
N GLY A 17 34.92 -17.15 -26.58
CA GLY A 17 34.75 -16.86 -25.16
C GLY A 17 33.91 -15.64 -24.89
N LYS A 18 34.02 -14.60 -25.73
CA LYS A 18 33.15 -13.40 -25.66
C LYS A 18 31.70 -13.73 -25.97
N ILE A 19 31.42 -14.55 -26.99
CA ILE A 19 30.08 -14.97 -27.36
C ILE A 19 29.43 -15.79 -26.22
N VAL A 20 30.16 -16.71 -25.62
CA VAL A 20 29.68 -17.52 -24.48
C VAL A 20 29.40 -16.63 -23.26
N ALA A 21 30.26 -15.66 -22.96
CA ALA A 21 30.03 -14.72 -21.84
C ALA A 21 28.81 -13.84 -22.07
N TYR A 22 28.54 -13.39 -23.29
CA TYR A 22 27.35 -12.66 -23.66
C TYR A 22 26.07 -13.52 -23.51
N ALA A 23 26.10 -14.77 -24.00
CA ALA A 23 24.97 -15.68 -23.86
C ALA A 23 24.65 -15.98 -22.38
N LEU A 24 25.66 -16.22 -21.55
CA LEU A 24 25.51 -16.43 -20.10
C LEU A 24 24.94 -15.19 -19.40
N SER A 25 25.40 -13.99 -19.76
CA SER A 25 24.89 -12.75 -19.20
C SER A 25 23.42 -12.50 -19.56
N LEU A 26 22.99 -12.82 -20.79
CA LEU A 26 21.60 -12.74 -21.22
C LEU A 26 20.70 -13.71 -20.45
N VAL A 27 21.16 -14.94 -20.22
CA VAL A 27 20.42 -15.94 -19.43
C VAL A 27 20.27 -15.47 -17.97
N LEU A 28 21.33 -14.97 -17.34
CA LEU A 28 21.28 -14.42 -15.99
C LEU A 28 20.35 -13.21 -15.89
N ILE A 29 20.35 -12.36 -16.90
CA ILE A 29 19.47 -11.23 -17.06
C ILE A 29 18.00 -11.69 -17.09
N PHE A 30 17.71 -12.70 -17.92
CA PHE A 30 16.36 -13.25 -18.04
C PHE A 30 15.87 -13.90 -16.74
N ILE A 31 16.72 -14.71 -16.08
CA ILE A 31 16.39 -15.35 -14.79
C ILE A 31 16.11 -14.29 -13.71
N SER A 32 16.95 -13.24 -13.62
CA SER A 32 16.77 -12.18 -12.62
C SER A 32 15.50 -11.36 -12.84
N THR A 33 15.16 -11.04 -14.11
CA THR A 33 13.90 -10.36 -14.46
C THR A 33 12.69 -11.25 -14.20
N PHE A 34 12.76 -12.52 -14.52
CA PHE A 34 11.70 -13.48 -14.23
C PHE A 34 11.43 -13.57 -12.72
N PHE A 35 12.47 -13.66 -11.89
CA PHE A 35 12.32 -13.75 -10.43
C PHE A 35 11.71 -12.48 -9.80
N VAL A 36 12.12 -11.29 -10.27
CA VAL A 36 11.58 -10.02 -9.83
C VAL A 36 10.12 -9.86 -10.24
N THR A 37 9.77 -10.28 -11.47
CA THR A 37 8.40 -10.12 -12.01
C THR A 37 7.44 -11.18 -11.50
N TYR A 38 7.90 -12.39 -11.22
CA TYR A 38 7.10 -13.43 -10.58
C TYR A 38 6.55 -12.96 -9.23
N LYS A 39 7.35 -12.23 -8.46
CA LYS A 39 6.95 -11.67 -7.16
C LYS A 39 5.97 -10.48 -7.30
N ILE A 40 5.98 -9.76 -8.43
CA ILE A 40 5.17 -8.54 -8.64
C ILE A 40 3.80 -8.83 -9.29
N LYS A 41 3.60 -10.01 -9.89
CA LYS A 41 2.35 -10.45 -10.57
C LYS A 41 1.77 -9.45 -11.60
N ARG A 42 2.58 -8.60 -12.27
CA ARG A 42 2.10 -7.63 -13.26
C ARG A 42 2.90 -7.68 -14.56
N ALA A 43 2.26 -8.10 -15.63
CA ALA A 43 2.83 -8.22 -16.98
C ALA A 43 3.43 -6.90 -17.51
N ARG A 44 2.88 -5.74 -17.16
CA ARG A 44 3.38 -4.42 -17.63
C ARG A 44 4.76 -4.06 -17.07
N VAL A 45 5.03 -4.44 -15.83
CA VAL A 45 6.33 -4.22 -15.19
C VAL A 45 7.38 -5.14 -15.84
N PHE A 46 6.98 -6.36 -16.21
CA PHE A 46 7.83 -7.30 -16.94
C PHE A 46 8.26 -6.73 -18.29
N ILE A 47 7.33 -6.20 -19.08
CA ILE A 47 7.61 -5.62 -20.40
C ILE A 47 8.56 -4.42 -20.27
N LEU A 48 8.35 -3.54 -19.28
CA LEU A 48 9.20 -2.38 -19.05
C LEU A 48 10.64 -2.80 -18.71
N PHE A 49 10.83 -3.78 -17.84
CA PHE A 49 12.16 -4.28 -17.47
C PHE A 49 12.85 -5.01 -18.62
N THR A 50 12.12 -5.81 -19.41
CA THR A 50 12.69 -6.50 -20.58
C THR A 50 13.12 -5.51 -21.66
N VAL A 51 12.37 -4.43 -21.92
CA VAL A 51 12.75 -3.38 -22.89
C VAL A 51 13.99 -2.62 -22.41
N LEU A 52 14.07 -2.25 -21.12
CA LEU A 52 15.23 -1.62 -20.51
C LEU A 52 16.47 -2.51 -20.59
N ASP A 53 16.31 -3.81 -20.37
CA ASP A 53 17.39 -4.79 -20.46
C ASP A 53 17.90 -4.98 -21.88
N LEU A 54 17.00 -5.00 -22.86
CA LEU A 54 17.34 -5.10 -24.28
C LEU A 54 18.09 -3.85 -24.76
N GLY A 55 17.64 -2.66 -24.35
CA GLY A 55 18.31 -1.39 -24.64
C GLY A 55 19.72 -1.32 -24.01
N PHE A 56 19.85 -1.83 -22.80
CA PHE A 56 21.13 -1.89 -22.11
C PHE A 56 22.09 -2.90 -22.73
N ALA A 57 21.62 -4.08 -23.14
CA ALA A 57 22.39 -5.08 -23.86
C ALA A 57 22.89 -4.55 -25.22
N ALA A 58 22.04 -3.84 -25.96
CA ALA A 58 22.43 -3.20 -27.21
C ALA A 58 23.51 -2.12 -27.00
N SER A 59 23.40 -1.30 -25.96
CA SER A 59 24.38 -0.27 -25.60
C SER A 59 25.75 -0.88 -25.23
N CYS A 60 25.76 -2.08 -24.63
CA CYS A 60 27.00 -2.81 -24.28
C CYS A 60 27.73 -3.35 -25.50
N LEU A 61 27.00 -3.84 -26.48
CA LEU A 61 27.56 -4.31 -27.76
C LEU A 61 28.28 -3.18 -28.49
N PHE A 62 27.76 -1.95 -28.45
CA PHE A 62 28.33 -0.80 -29.12
C PHE A 62 29.61 -0.23 -28.46
N ARG A 63 29.77 -0.38 -27.14
CA ARG A 63 30.78 0.37 -26.38
C ARG A 63 31.96 -0.44 -25.84
N ASN A 64 32.02 -1.73 -26.14
CA ASN A 64 33.15 -2.63 -25.75
C ASN A 64 33.62 -2.50 -24.28
N ARG A 65 32.71 -2.18 -23.34
CA ARG A 65 32.98 -2.08 -21.90
C ARG A 65 32.83 -3.44 -21.23
N GLY A 66 33.71 -3.73 -20.29
CA GLY A 66 33.77 -5.02 -19.61
C GLY A 66 32.42 -5.52 -19.08
N ILE A 67 31.99 -6.67 -19.55
CA ILE A 67 30.71 -7.35 -19.26
C ILE A 67 30.47 -7.47 -17.75
N LEU A 68 31.56 -7.71 -17.00
CA LEU A 68 31.48 -7.91 -15.54
C LEU A 68 31.01 -6.67 -14.78
N SER A 69 31.45 -5.44 -15.20
CA SER A 69 31.03 -4.20 -14.55
C SER A 69 29.55 -3.93 -14.76
N LEU A 70 29.01 -4.37 -15.88
CA LEU A 70 27.61 -4.20 -16.25
C LEU A 70 26.68 -5.15 -15.47
N VAL A 71 27.11 -6.40 -15.29
CA VAL A 71 26.41 -7.38 -14.45
C VAL A 71 26.35 -6.91 -12.99
N LEU A 72 27.48 -6.41 -12.48
CA LEU A 72 27.55 -5.87 -11.11
C LEU A 72 26.66 -4.63 -10.92
N LEU A 73 26.68 -3.69 -11.87
CA LEU A 73 25.84 -2.48 -11.81
C LEU A 73 24.36 -2.85 -11.80
N ARG A 74 23.98 -3.86 -12.56
CA ARG A 74 22.61 -4.37 -12.62
C ARG A 74 22.20 -5.09 -11.33
N MET A 75 23.08 -5.92 -10.76
CA MET A 75 22.80 -6.57 -9.47
C MET A 75 22.60 -5.53 -8.36
N ILE A 76 23.39 -4.45 -8.35
CA ILE A 76 23.21 -3.33 -7.41
C ILE A 76 21.87 -2.63 -7.67
N PHE A 77 21.48 -2.42 -8.91
CA PHE A 77 20.21 -1.78 -9.27
C PHE A 77 19.00 -2.63 -8.85
N ILE A 78 19.04 -3.96 -9.09
CA ILE A 78 18.01 -4.90 -8.64
C ILE A 78 17.92 -4.95 -7.10
N CYS A 79 19.05 -5.00 -6.40
CA CYS A 79 19.09 -4.93 -4.94
C CYS A 79 18.52 -3.61 -4.39
N ARG A 80 18.79 -2.49 -5.06
CA ARG A 80 18.20 -1.20 -4.71
C ARG A 80 16.70 -1.17 -4.92
N ILE A 81 16.20 -1.67 -6.06
CA ILE A 81 14.77 -1.74 -6.35
C ILE A 81 14.05 -2.68 -5.38
N THR A 82 14.60 -3.83 -5.05
CA THR A 82 13.98 -4.76 -4.07
C THR A 82 13.95 -4.18 -2.66
N ARG A 83 14.95 -3.38 -2.28
CA ARG A 83 14.88 -2.61 -1.01
C ARG A 83 13.83 -1.52 -1.05
N ILE A 84 13.68 -0.81 -2.16
CA ILE A 84 12.70 0.27 -2.35
C ILE A 84 11.26 -0.28 -2.39
N GLN A 85 11.04 -1.51 -2.91
CA GLN A 85 9.71 -2.16 -2.90
C GLN A 85 9.21 -2.49 -1.49
N ASN A 86 10.10 -2.59 -0.52
CA ASN A 86 9.73 -2.75 0.89
C ASN A 86 9.35 -1.43 1.59
N THR A 87 9.56 -0.29 0.95
CA THR A 87 9.08 1.00 1.46
C THR A 87 7.72 1.31 0.84
N GLY A 88 6.68 1.46 1.67
CA GLY A 88 5.27 1.64 1.27
C GLY A 88 5.00 2.75 0.24
N ILE A 89 5.90 3.75 0.14
CA ILE A 89 5.79 4.91 -0.76
C ILE A 89 5.84 4.50 -2.24
N ILE A 90 6.74 3.61 -2.64
CA ILE A 90 6.87 3.21 -4.06
C ILE A 90 5.80 2.20 -4.45
N ARG A 91 5.33 1.38 -3.49
CA ARG A 91 4.18 0.52 -3.68
C ARG A 91 2.95 1.34 -4.12
N GLN A 92 2.73 2.53 -3.57
CA GLN A 92 1.64 3.43 -3.98
C GLN A 92 1.79 3.96 -5.41
N TYR A 93 2.99 4.34 -5.83
CA TYR A 93 3.25 4.86 -7.18
C TYR A 93 3.15 3.77 -8.27
N LEU A 94 3.65 2.57 -8.00
CA LEU A 94 3.60 1.44 -8.93
C LEU A 94 2.21 0.79 -9.02
N ILE A 95 1.37 0.99 -7.99
CA ILE A 95 0.01 0.42 -7.92
C ILE A 95 -1.04 1.36 -8.54
N ARG A 96 -0.73 2.66 -8.75
CA ARG A 96 -1.67 3.55 -9.46
C ARG A 96 -1.93 2.99 -10.86
N PRO A 97 -3.16 2.55 -11.20
CA PRO A 97 -3.48 2.17 -12.57
C PRO A 97 -3.38 3.43 -13.43
N LEU A 98 -2.56 3.40 -14.47
CA LEU A 98 -2.67 4.34 -15.58
C LEU A 98 -4.11 4.21 -16.08
N LYS A 99 -4.91 5.24 -15.82
CA LYS A 99 -6.33 5.31 -16.14
C LYS A 99 -6.48 5.25 -17.65
N LYS A 100 -6.70 4.05 -18.19
CA LYS A 100 -7.16 3.88 -19.57
C LYS A 100 -8.67 3.77 -19.50
N GLY A 101 -9.33 4.68 -20.23
CA GLY A 101 -10.75 4.85 -20.25
C GLY A 101 -11.53 3.62 -20.69
N ASN A 102 -12.82 3.70 -20.41
CA ASN A 102 -13.94 2.86 -20.80
C ASN A 102 -14.09 1.55 -20.05
N THR A 103 -14.86 1.63 -18.99
CA THR A 103 -15.98 0.73 -18.78
C THR A 103 -17.10 1.53 -18.14
N SER A 104 -18.21 1.58 -18.82
CA SER A 104 -19.49 2.03 -18.34
C SER A 104 -19.86 1.24 -17.09
N SER A 105 -19.61 1.86 -15.96
CA SER A 105 -20.12 1.43 -14.67
C SER A 105 -20.80 2.66 -14.08
N SER A 106 -22.07 2.51 -13.81
CA SER A 106 -22.96 3.43 -13.13
C SER A 106 -22.22 4.54 -12.38
N ARG A 107 -22.60 5.80 -12.64
CA ARG A 107 -22.23 6.99 -11.87
C ARG A 107 -22.49 6.71 -10.37
N GLN A 108 -21.55 6.07 -9.70
CA GLN A 108 -21.41 6.22 -8.28
C GLN A 108 -20.68 7.55 -8.09
N THR A 109 -21.45 8.55 -7.70
CA THR A 109 -20.97 9.80 -7.14
C THR A 109 -19.90 9.44 -6.10
N SER A 110 -18.67 9.87 -6.35
CA SER A 110 -17.53 9.65 -5.46
C SER A 110 -17.55 10.68 -4.32
N GLY A 111 -18.69 10.83 -3.67
CA GLY A 111 -18.90 11.55 -2.44
C GLY A 111 -19.57 10.58 -1.48
N THR A 112 -19.10 10.53 -0.26
CA THR A 112 -19.85 9.90 0.82
C THR A 112 -21.13 10.71 1.01
N ASP A 113 -22.28 10.06 0.89
CA ASP A 113 -23.57 10.73 1.02
C ASP A 113 -23.71 11.37 2.41
N GLU A 114 -24.34 12.53 2.49
CA GLU A 114 -24.54 13.26 3.74
C GLU A 114 -25.30 12.41 4.77
N GLU A 115 -26.18 11.55 4.30
CA GLU A 115 -26.88 10.55 5.12
C GLU A 115 -25.90 9.55 5.75
N THR A 116 -24.93 9.07 5.01
CA THR A 116 -23.87 8.16 5.55
C THR A 116 -23.07 8.86 6.64
N ILE A 117 -22.71 10.13 6.46
CA ILE A 117 -21.98 10.91 7.48
C ILE A 117 -22.82 11.05 8.74
N LYS A 118 -24.12 11.34 8.59
CA LYS A 118 -25.06 11.44 9.71
C LYS A 118 -25.16 10.11 10.46
N ASN A 119 -25.36 9.00 9.76
CA ASN A 119 -25.50 7.67 10.35
C ASN A 119 -24.22 7.25 11.10
N VAL A 120 -23.05 7.49 10.51
CA VAL A 120 -21.78 7.23 11.19
C VAL A 120 -21.59 8.14 12.40
N THR A 121 -22.00 9.40 12.31
CA THR A 121 -21.91 10.33 13.44
C THR A 121 -22.75 9.87 14.61
N GLU A 122 -23.96 9.39 14.36
CA GLU A 122 -24.86 8.86 15.37
C GLU A 122 -24.27 7.62 16.05
N ALA A 123 -23.82 6.64 15.25
CA ALA A 123 -23.15 5.44 15.76
C ALA A 123 -21.91 5.78 16.61
N VAL A 124 -21.05 6.69 16.13
CA VAL A 124 -19.82 7.08 16.84
C VAL A 124 -20.14 7.77 18.18
N ARG A 125 -21.20 8.57 18.25
CA ARG A 125 -21.66 9.17 19.52
C ARG A 125 -22.09 8.10 20.52
N TRP A 126 -22.86 7.12 20.07
CA TRP A 126 -23.29 6.01 20.91
C TRP A 126 -22.09 5.19 21.40
N LEU A 127 -21.19 4.80 20.48
CA LEU A 127 -19.96 4.06 20.80
C LEU A 127 -19.04 4.83 21.77
N SER A 128 -18.98 6.15 21.65
CA SER A 128 -18.24 7.02 22.56
C SER A 128 -18.84 7.03 23.96
N GLN A 129 -20.17 7.15 24.06
CA GLN A 129 -20.90 7.16 25.34
C GLN A 129 -20.83 5.82 26.06
N SER A 130 -20.98 4.72 25.31
CA SER A 130 -20.89 3.34 25.84
C SER A 130 -19.44 2.89 26.07
N LYS A 131 -18.44 3.70 25.71
CA LYS A 131 -17.00 3.35 25.72
C LYS A 131 -16.70 2.07 24.96
N THR A 132 -17.40 1.85 23.87
CA THR A 132 -17.18 0.71 22.97
C THR A 132 -16.09 1.05 21.98
N GLY A 133 -15.02 0.27 21.97
CA GLY A 133 -13.88 0.47 21.08
C GLY A 133 -14.25 0.24 19.62
N ALA A 134 -13.99 1.20 18.74
CA ALA A 134 -14.30 1.06 17.32
C ALA A 134 -13.21 1.62 16.41
N LEU A 135 -13.13 1.05 15.19
CA LEU A 135 -12.24 1.48 14.15
C LEU A 135 -13.01 1.49 12.82
N ILE A 136 -13.26 2.68 12.27
CA ILE A 136 -14.09 2.89 11.08
C ILE A 136 -13.28 3.60 10.01
N THR A 137 -13.09 2.99 8.85
CA THR A 137 -12.29 3.56 7.76
C THR A 137 -13.13 3.85 6.54
N PHE A 138 -13.09 5.09 6.07
CA PHE A 138 -13.65 5.48 4.78
C PHE A 138 -12.61 5.31 3.67
N GLU A 139 -12.95 4.52 2.65
CA GLU A 139 -12.21 4.43 1.40
C GLU A 139 -12.73 5.48 0.41
N LYS A 140 -11.87 6.44 0.02
CA LYS A 140 -12.22 7.46 -0.98
C LYS A 140 -12.03 6.93 -2.41
N LYS A 141 -10.91 7.28 -3.04
CA LYS A 141 -10.67 7.04 -4.48
C LYS A 141 -10.03 5.69 -4.79
N THR A 142 -9.26 5.13 -3.87
CA THR A 142 -8.45 3.94 -4.12
C THR A 142 -8.97 2.73 -3.35
N PRO A 143 -9.61 1.76 -4.03
CA PRO A 143 -10.05 0.52 -3.37
C PRO A 143 -8.86 -0.30 -2.89
N ARG A 144 -8.89 -0.73 -1.63
CA ARG A 144 -7.86 -1.55 -1.01
C ARG A 144 -8.32 -2.99 -0.83
N ASN A 145 -8.42 -3.70 -1.94
CA ASN A 145 -8.82 -5.11 -1.94
C ASN A 145 -7.91 -6.00 -1.07
N GLU A 146 -6.68 -5.58 -0.81
CA GLU A 146 -5.73 -6.32 0.04
C GLU A 146 -6.20 -6.36 1.49
N TYR A 147 -6.65 -5.23 2.05
CA TYR A 147 -7.16 -5.17 3.42
C TYR A 147 -8.52 -5.86 3.58
N ARG A 148 -9.40 -5.71 2.58
CA ARG A 148 -10.72 -6.36 2.61
C ARG A 148 -10.63 -7.89 2.66
N LYS A 149 -9.60 -8.47 2.03
CA LYS A 149 -9.38 -9.92 2.03
C LYS A 149 -9.02 -10.49 3.40
N ASN A 150 -8.52 -9.64 4.29
CA ASN A 150 -8.16 -10.03 5.66
C ASN A 150 -9.36 -9.96 6.62
N GLY A 151 -10.51 -9.43 6.17
CA GLY A 151 -11.73 -9.32 6.94
C GLY A 151 -12.88 -10.11 6.33
N THR A 152 -14.05 -9.93 6.90
CA THR A 152 -15.31 -10.52 6.42
C THR A 152 -16.02 -9.52 5.50
N ILE A 153 -16.30 -9.92 4.26
CA ILE A 153 -17.04 -9.10 3.29
C ILE A 153 -18.52 -9.17 3.63
N ILE A 154 -19.18 -8.01 3.87
CA ILE A 154 -20.57 -7.93 4.29
C ILE A 154 -21.44 -7.23 3.25
N ASN A 155 -20.98 -6.13 2.65
CA ASN A 155 -21.72 -5.33 1.65
C ASN A 155 -23.13 -4.92 2.10
N CYS A 156 -23.28 -4.40 3.32
CA CYS A 156 -24.55 -3.91 3.87
C CYS A 156 -24.62 -2.37 3.86
N PRO A 157 -25.81 -1.77 3.97
CA PRO A 157 -25.96 -0.32 4.10
C PRO A 157 -25.32 0.19 5.39
N VAL A 158 -24.94 1.47 5.40
CA VAL A 158 -24.42 2.15 6.59
C VAL A 158 -25.58 2.65 7.40
N THR A 159 -25.92 1.95 8.50
CA THR A 159 -26.88 2.42 9.49
C THR A 159 -26.25 2.39 10.89
N PRO A 160 -26.72 3.25 11.82
CA PRO A 160 -26.20 3.27 13.19
C PRO A 160 -26.27 1.89 13.85
N GLU A 161 -27.41 1.22 13.75
CA GLU A 161 -27.67 -0.06 14.40
C GLU A 161 -26.74 -1.17 13.90
N ILE A 162 -26.39 -1.17 12.61
CA ILE A 162 -25.47 -2.15 12.04
C ILE A 162 -24.06 -1.90 12.59
N ILE A 163 -23.61 -0.63 12.65
CA ILE A 163 -22.30 -0.28 13.16
C ILE A 163 -22.20 -0.65 14.64
N GLU A 164 -23.20 -0.30 15.45
CA GLU A 164 -23.28 -0.62 16.87
C GLU A 164 -23.25 -2.14 17.10
N THR A 165 -24.03 -2.89 16.31
CA THR A 165 -24.06 -4.37 16.38
C THR A 165 -22.72 -4.98 16.02
N ILE A 166 -22.03 -4.46 15.00
CA ILE A 166 -20.71 -4.98 14.59
C ILE A 166 -19.70 -4.80 15.75
N PHE A 167 -19.67 -3.63 16.38
CA PHE A 167 -18.71 -3.34 17.44
C PHE A 167 -19.15 -3.79 18.83
N TYR A 168 -20.34 -4.37 18.94
CA TYR A 168 -20.81 -4.93 20.22
C TYR A 168 -19.84 -6.02 20.69
N ASP A 169 -19.37 -5.91 21.93
CA ASP A 169 -18.37 -6.81 22.50
C ASP A 169 -18.86 -8.27 22.50
N GLY A 170 -17.97 -9.20 22.17
CA GLY A 170 -18.28 -10.62 22.05
C GLY A 170 -18.87 -11.05 20.69
N THR A 171 -19.18 -10.15 19.76
CA THR A 171 -19.52 -10.53 18.38
C THR A 171 -18.28 -10.97 17.61
N ARG A 172 -18.43 -11.80 16.58
CA ARG A 172 -17.29 -12.25 15.74
C ARG A 172 -16.69 -11.14 14.87
N LEU A 173 -17.38 -10.03 14.73
CA LEU A 173 -16.99 -8.93 13.84
C LEU A 173 -16.43 -7.71 14.58
N HIS A 174 -16.45 -7.70 15.94
CA HIS A 174 -16.05 -6.53 16.73
C HIS A 174 -14.54 -6.27 16.74
N ASP A 175 -13.74 -7.33 16.56
CA ASP A 175 -12.28 -7.20 16.57
C ASP A 175 -11.76 -6.85 15.17
N GLY A 176 -11.26 -5.63 15.04
CA GLY A 176 -10.78 -5.08 13.79
C GLY A 176 -11.51 -3.82 13.36
N ALA A 177 -11.38 -3.49 12.08
CA ALA A 177 -11.98 -2.31 11.47
C ALA A 177 -13.16 -2.65 10.58
N ILE A 178 -14.09 -1.71 10.42
CA ILE A 178 -15.01 -1.70 9.29
C ILE A 178 -14.49 -0.80 8.19
N ILE A 179 -14.78 -1.16 6.94
CA ILE A 179 -14.47 -0.36 5.76
C ILE A 179 -15.77 0.10 5.12
N ILE A 180 -15.91 1.42 5.01
CA ILE A 180 -17.04 2.08 4.34
C ILE A 180 -16.59 2.59 2.98
N ARG A 181 -17.41 2.36 1.96
CA ARG A 181 -17.26 2.90 0.62
C ARG A 181 -18.60 3.40 0.11
N GLY A 182 -18.70 4.72 -0.14
CA GLY A 182 -19.96 5.36 -0.47
C GLY A 182 -20.97 5.16 0.67
N ASP A 183 -22.07 4.53 0.36
CA ASP A 183 -23.22 4.23 1.25
C ASP A 183 -23.18 2.84 1.91
N LYS A 184 -22.07 2.06 1.72
CA LYS A 184 -22.00 0.66 2.16
C LYS A 184 -20.81 0.35 3.07
N ILE A 185 -21.07 -0.48 4.08
CA ILE A 185 -20.02 -1.19 4.81
C ILE A 185 -19.63 -2.39 3.94
N VAL A 186 -18.44 -2.33 3.34
CA VAL A 186 -17.97 -3.36 2.40
C VAL A 186 -17.29 -4.53 3.10
N ALA A 187 -16.67 -4.30 4.25
CA ALA A 187 -16.03 -5.35 5.05
C ALA A 187 -16.02 -4.97 6.54
N ALA A 188 -15.97 -5.99 7.40
CA ALA A 188 -15.78 -5.86 8.84
C ALA A 188 -14.70 -6.82 9.35
N ALA A 189 -14.30 -6.68 10.61
CA ALA A 189 -13.20 -7.45 11.22
C ALA A 189 -11.91 -7.38 10.39
N VAL A 190 -11.60 -6.21 9.85
CA VAL A 190 -10.43 -5.99 9.00
C VAL A 190 -9.23 -5.67 9.87
N TYR A 191 -8.15 -6.43 9.72
CA TYR A 191 -6.91 -6.19 10.42
C TYR A 191 -6.03 -5.17 9.67
N TYR A 192 -5.55 -4.16 10.40
CA TYR A 192 -4.54 -3.22 9.91
C TYR A 192 -3.21 -3.41 10.64
N PRO A 193 -2.08 -3.39 9.92
CA PRO A 193 -0.77 -3.42 10.57
C PRO A 193 -0.59 -2.15 11.42
N PRO A 194 -0.11 -2.30 12.66
CA PRO A 194 0.12 -1.14 13.52
C PRO A 194 1.25 -0.27 12.98
N SER A 195 1.17 1.03 13.23
CA SER A 195 2.25 1.97 12.90
C SER A 195 3.55 1.56 13.59
N THR A 196 4.66 1.64 12.85
CA THR A 196 6.02 1.43 13.36
C THR A 196 6.62 2.70 13.97
N LYS A 197 5.97 3.86 13.81
CA LYS A 197 6.43 5.10 14.42
C LYS A 197 6.23 5.06 15.93
N VAL A 198 7.20 5.59 16.66
CA VAL A 198 7.08 5.81 18.09
C VAL A 198 6.00 6.87 18.32
N ILE A 199 4.94 6.49 18.99
CA ILE A 199 3.84 7.38 19.36
C ILE A 199 4.01 7.70 20.85
N GLU A 200 4.22 8.98 21.17
CA GLU A 200 4.28 9.41 22.55
C GLU A 200 2.91 9.25 23.23
N GLY A 201 2.87 8.52 24.35
CA GLY A 201 1.67 8.29 25.14
C GLY A 201 1.19 6.83 25.14
N LYS A 202 0.25 6.52 26.03
CA LYS A 202 -0.42 5.21 26.12
C LYS A 202 -1.51 5.13 25.04
N PHE A 203 -1.24 4.44 23.95
CA PHE A 203 -2.19 4.21 22.88
C PHE A 203 -2.46 2.71 22.72
N GLY A 204 -3.73 2.35 22.73
CA GLY A 204 -4.19 0.98 22.49
C GLY A 204 -3.95 0.51 21.03
N ALA A 205 -4.23 -0.76 20.78
CA ALA A 205 -4.02 -1.41 19.48
C ALA A 205 -4.76 -0.70 18.33
N ARG A 206 -6.02 -0.30 18.54
CA ARG A 206 -6.85 0.40 17.55
C ARG A 206 -6.24 1.75 17.14
N HIS A 207 -5.67 2.50 18.06
CA HIS A 207 -5.01 3.77 17.74
C HIS A 207 -3.76 3.57 16.87
N ARG A 208 -2.96 2.56 17.16
CA ARG A 208 -1.76 2.23 16.36
C ARG A 208 -2.15 1.70 14.98
N ALA A 209 -3.21 0.92 14.89
CA ALA A 209 -3.75 0.42 13.64
C ALA A 209 -4.29 1.57 12.76
N ALA A 210 -5.05 2.51 13.34
CA ALA A 210 -5.56 3.68 12.63
C ALA A 210 -4.43 4.56 12.06
N LEU A 211 -3.40 4.79 12.85
CA LEU A 211 -2.26 5.55 12.38
C LEU A 211 -1.50 4.79 11.28
N GLY A 212 -1.33 3.47 11.43
CA GLY A 212 -0.69 2.62 10.43
C GLY A 212 -1.39 2.69 9.07
N ILE A 213 -2.71 2.50 9.05
CA ILE A 213 -3.48 2.58 7.80
C ILE A 213 -3.48 3.99 7.21
N SER A 214 -3.56 5.05 8.02
CA SER A 214 -3.54 6.43 7.53
C SER A 214 -2.18 6.84 6.94
N GLN A 215 -1.08 6.23 7.39
CA GLN A 215 0.26 6.42 6.82
C GLN A 215 0.40 5.68 5.49
N GLU A 216 -0.14 4.48 5.38
CA GLU A 216 -0.06 3.66 4.17
C GLU A 216 -1.05 4.12 3.10
N VAL A 217 -2.21 4.61 3.51
CA VAL A 217 -3.32 5.04 2.65
C VAL A 217 -3.66 6.49 2.94
N THR A 218 -2.93 7.40 2.30
CA THR A 218 -3.07 8.85 2.54
C THR A 218 -4.43 9.43 2.14
N ASP A 219 -5.20 8.75 1.29
CA ASP A 219 -6.56 9.14 0.88
C ASP A 219 -7.67 8.44 1.68
N SER A 220 -7.33 7.77 2.79
CA SER A 220 -8.30 7.22 3.73
C SER A 220 -8.53 8.14 4.93
N VAL A 221 -9.73 8.09 5.48
CA VAL A 221 -10.08 8.72 6.75
C VAL A 221 -10.47 7.61 7.71
N THR A 222 -9.79 7.52 8.84
CA THR A 222 -10.04 6.47 9.84
C THR A 222 -10.46 7.09 11.17
N ILE A 223 -11.63 6.70 11.65
CA ILE A 223 -12.22 7.12 12.92
C ILE A 223 -11.85 6.07 13.96
N ILE A 224 -11.48 6.53 15.15
CA ILE A 224 -11.15 5.71 16.30
C ILE A 224 -12.06 6.10 17.47
N VAL A 225 -12.65 5.13 18.14
CA VAL A 225 -13.26 5.32 19.45
C VAL A 225 -12.47 4.48 20.46
N SER A 226 -12.06 5.12 21.55
CA SER A 226 -11.28 4.48 22.61
C SER A 226 -12.19 3.68 23.54
N GLU A 227 -11.90 2.42 23.75
CA GLU A 227 -12.61 1.55 24.71
C GLU A 227 -12.37 1.95 26.18
N GLU A 228 -11.22 2.56 26.48
CA GLU A 228 -10.91 2.99 27.85
C GLU A 228 -11.59 4.30 28.22
N THR A 229 -11.60 5.26 27.27
CA THR A 229 -11.97 6.65 27.58
C THR A 229 -13.21 7.14 26.83
N GLY A 230 -13.69 6.42 25.82
CA GLY A 230 -14.73 6.87 24.90
C GLY A 230 -14.30 8.02 23.97
N ARG A 231 -13.03 8.45 24.02
CA ARG A 231 -12.55 9.58 23.21
C ARG A 231 -12.55 9.24 21.74
N ILE A 232 -12.95 10.22 20.93
CA ILE A 232 -12.99 10.10 19.48
C ILE A 232 -11.70 10.68 18.90
N GLY A 233 -11.15 10.01 17.89
CA GLY A 233 -10.02 10.49 17.10
C GLY A 233 -10.26 10.26 15.61
N ILE A 234 -9.67 11.08 14.78
CA ILE A 234 -9.64 10.91 13.32
C ILE A 234 -8.17 10.84 12.89
N ALA A 235 -7.83 9.80 12.12
CA ALA A 235 -6.51 9.63 11.52
C ALA A 235 -6.61 9.81 10.00
N HIS A 236 -5.80 10.74 9.47
CA HIS A 236 -5.71 11.04 8.04
C HIS A 236 -4.27 11.44 7.69
N GLY A 237 -3.73 10.93 6.57
CA GLY A 237 -2.40 11.30 6.10
C GLY A 237 -1.24 11.02 7.09
N GLY A 238 -1.41 10.08 8.01
CA GLY A 238 -0.42 9.74 9.02
C GLY A 238 -0.41 10.67 10.24
N VAL A 239 -1.41 11.52 10.37
CA VAL A 239 -1.66 12.38 11.53
C VAL A 239 -2.96 11.94 12.20
N ARG A 240 -3.02 12.05 13.51
CA ARG A 240 -4.21 11.75 14.30
C ARG A 240 -4.61 12.97 15.11
N ASP A 241 -5.82 13.43 14.90
CA ASP A 241 -6.43 14.52 15.64
C ASP A 241 -7.43 13.98 16.66
N ARG A 242 -7.49 14.60 17.82
CA ARG A 242 -8.56 14.38 18.79
C ARG A 242 -9.73 15.28 18.41
N VAL A 243 -10.93 14.70 18.48
CA VAL A 243 -12.14 15.42 18.10
C VAL A 243 -13.16 15.29 19.23
N THR A 244 -13.84 16.38 19.56
CA THR A 244 -14.95 16.36 20.50
C THR A 244 -16.21 15.80 19.81
N SER A 245 -17.15 15.27 20.60
CA SER A 245 -18.40 14.71 20.06
C SER A 245 -19.22 15.75 19.28
N ASP A 246 -19.13 17.03 19.67
CA ASP A 246 -19.88 18.11 19.04
C ASP A 246 -19.28 18.54 17.70
N GLU A 247 -17.97 18.56 17.60
CA GLU A 247 -17.24 18.94 16.39
C GLU A 247 -17.09 17.78 15.39
N PHE A 248 -17.35 16.55 15.85
CA PHE A 248 -17.03 15.34 15.08
C PHE A 248 -17.68 15.33 13.69
N SER A 249 -18.97 15.68 13.59
CA SER A 249 -19.69 15.71 12.31
C SER A 249 -19.04 16.66 11.30
N GLN A 250 -18.65 17.85 11.75
CA GLN A 250 -18.06 18.87 10.90
C GLN A 250 -16.63 18.48 10.47
N VAL A 251 -15.83 17.94 11.40
CA VAL A 251 -14.46 17.49 11.11
C VAL A 251 -14.49 16.31 10.16
N LEU A 252 -15.40 15.34 10.35
CA LEU A 252 -15.57 14.20 9.45
C LEU A 252 -15.97 14.66 8.05
N HIS A 253 -16.94 15.55 7.93
CA HIS A 253 -17.36 16.11 6.64
C HIS A 253 -16.20 16.80 5.90
N ASN A 254 -15.40 17.60 6.61
CA ASN A 254 -14.24 18.26 6.03
C ASN A 254 -13.14 17.26 5.61
N ALA A 255 -12.91 16.22 6.39
CA ALA A 255 -11.92 15.19 6.09
C ALA A 255 -12.33 14.31 4.89
N LEU A 256 -13.61 14.15 4.60
CA LEU A 256 -14.15 13.34 3.51
C LEU A 256 -14.22 14.09 2.16
N ARG A 257 -14.21 15.40 2.17
CA ARG A 257 -14.12 16.23 0.96
C ARG A 257 -12.73 16.12 0.31
#